data_4c2f4c6b297c9a5976ad8c991978d9c7
#
_entry.id   4c2f4c6b297c9a5976ad8c991978d9c7
#
_cell.length_a   1.000
_cell.length_b   1.000
_cell.length_c   1.000
_cell.angle_alpha   90.00
_cell.angle_beta   90.00
_cell.angle_gamma   90.00
#
_symmetry.space_group_name_H-M   'P 1'
#
loop_
_entity.id
_entity.type
_entity.pdbx_description
1 polymer ?
#
loop_
_entity_poly.entity_id
_entity_poly.type
_entity_poly.pdbx_seq_one_letter_code
_entity_poly.pdbx_strand_id
1 'polypeptide(L)'
;MKKITLTLLFALAGTLSFSQVEDLTPEEKFYRDSIMLLNETNASIKASQTAYNEGIELFNQKKFKEAIGKFELAITNDPKFTPAYYNKAVAENSIENYKAAVGSIDALLAIKPNYSKAYFQRARAYQGLNDYVNAEKDYTKAGELDPKNEKIYYNFGTLKFMQQDYYGAIAQFTKVLMLKPDDAYAYNDRGSCYRMVEKYTEALKDYEEAARKNPNLAFVLNNVGTTRTKLKMYQEALAAFNRALSVDPNFYLAYNNRGVTHSKMSRLDDALNDFTKAIEINPNYAPAYSNRAGIYFQKGEYEKAKKDADKAISLDPKMADAYLNRGMAKEMLRDLDGACEDWQTARDLGSDLAKNYHSGNCSN
;
A
#
# COMPACT_ATOMS: atom_id res chain seq x y z
N MET A 1 -57.77 -7.84 -40.98
CA MET A 1 -56.74 -8.69 -40.30
C MET A 1 -55.58 -9.11 -41.25
N LYS A 2 -55.81 -9.69 -42.43
CA LYS A 2 -54.71 -10.14 -43.33
C LYS A 2 -53.83 -9.03 -43.93
N LYS A 3 -54.32 -7.81 -44.13
CA LYS A 3 -53.52 -6.67 -44.68
C LYS A 3 -52.61 -6.05 -43.59
N ILE A 4 -53.06 -5.98 -42.35
CA ILE A 4 -52.28 -5.44 -41.23
C ILE A 4 -51.06 -6.32 -40.95
N THR A 5 -51.16 -7.65 -41.09
CA THR A 5 -50.04 -8.58 -40.88
C THR A 5 -48.94 -8.47 -41.95
N LEU A 6 -49.26 -8.15 -43.20
CA LEU A 6 -48.25 -8.06 -44.26
C LEU A 6 -47.50 -6.73 -44.22
N THR A 7 -48.20 -5.62 -43.97
CA THR A 7 -47.60 -4.28 -43.84
C THR A 7 -46.69 -4.19 -42.58
N LEU A 8 -47.09 -4.82 -41.47
CA LEU A 8 -46.25 -4.94 -40.27
C LEU A 8 -44.96 -5.76 -40.53
N LEU A 9 -45.04 -6.85 -41.33
CA LEU A 9 -43.87 -7.66 -41.68
C LEU A 9 -42.86 -6.85 -42.60
N PHE A 10 -43.32 -5.99 -43.48
CA PHE A 10 -42.47 -5.15 -44.30
C PHE A 10 -41.89 -3.95 -43.54
N ALA A 11 -42.63 -3.38 -42.56
CA ALA A 11 -42.14 -2.35 -41.65
C ALA A 11 -41.03 -2.89 -40.75
N LEU A 12 -41.12 -4.15 -40.27
CA LEU A 12 -40.10 -4.86 -39.52
C LEU A 12 -38.78 -5.04 -40.25
N ALA A 13 -38.81 -5.12 -41.60
CA ALA A 13 -37.62 -5.33 -42.42
C ALA A 13 -36.88 -4.02 -42.84
N GLY A 14 -37.41 -2.84 -42.49
CA GLY A 14 -36.80 -1.54 -42.90
C GLY A 14 -36.74 -1.28 -44.38
N THR A 15 -37.59 -1.96 -45.16
CA THR A 15 -37.55 -1.98 -46.67
C THR A 15 -38.63 -1.15 -47.35
N LEU A 16 -39.40 -0.35 -46.63
CA LEU A 16 -40.43 0.51 -47.16
C LEU A 16 -39.77 1.72 -47.90
N SER A 17 -40.22 1.97 -49.15
CA SER A 17 -39.86 3.18 -49.88
C SER A 17 -40.49 4.42 -49.24
N PHE A 18 -39.91 5.61 -49.51
CA PHE A 18 -40.38 6.88 -48.94
C PHE A 18 -41.86 7.15 -49.22
N SER A 19 -42.36 6.77 -50.39
CA SER A 19 -43.78 6.87 -50.78
C SER A 19 -44.69 5.93 -49.97
N GLN A 20 -44.19 4.77 -49.60
CA GLN A 20 -44.97 3.79 -48.81
C GLN A 20 -45.11 4.17 -47.32
N VAL A 21 -44.25 5.08 -46.85
CA VAL A 21 -44.28 5.60 -45.47
C VAL A 21 -45.39 6.63 -45.28
N GLU A 22 -45.70 7.41 -46.35
CA GLU A 22 -46.77 8.44 -46.31
C GLU A 22 -48.18 7.82 -46.24
N ASP A 23 -48.37 6.61 -46.75
CA ASP A 23 -49.63 5.91 -46.80
C ASP A 23 -49.98 5.09 -45.51
N LEU A 24 -49.09 5.11 -44.51
CA LEU A 24 -49.32 4.40 -43.25
C LEU A 24 -50.36 5.14 -42.38
N THR A 25 -51.25 4.39 -41.76
CA THR A 25 -52.14 4.90 -40.71
C THR A 25 -51.35 5.40 -39.48
N PRO A 26 -51.90 6.28 -38.66
CA PRO A 26 -51.25 6.73 -37.42
C PRO A 26 -50.81 5.58 -36.49
N GLU A 27 -51.59 4.51 -36.42
CA GLU A 27 -51.31 3.33 -35.64
C GLU A 27 -50.12 2.52 -36.22
N GLU A 28 -50.08 2.36 -37.54
CA GLU A 28 -48.97 1.69 -38.23
C GLU A 28 -47.69 2.48 -38.13
N LYS A 29 -47.74 3.85 -38.22
CA LYS A 29 -46.59 4.74 -37.98
C LYS A 29 -46.06 4.55 -36.56
N PHE A 30 -46.92 4.53 -35.54
CA PHE A 30 -46.56 4.31 -34.15
C PHE A 30 -45.85 2.95 -33.95
N TYR A 31 -46.36 1.86 -34.51
CA TYR A 31 -45.74 0.54 -34.42
C TYR A 31 -44.40 0.50 -35.12
N ARG A 32 -44.28 1.08 -36.34
CA ARG A 32 -43.04 1.17 -37.08
C ARG A 32 -41.98 1.93 -36.27
N ASP A 33 -42.33 3.10 -35.75
CA ASP A 33 -41.42 3.96 -35.01
C ASP A 33 -40.95 3.30 -33.70
N SER A 34 -41.87 2.57 -33.04
CA SER A 34 -41.54 1.76 -31.85
C SER A 34 -40.55 0.63 -32.18
N ILE A 35 -40.73 -0.05 -33.32
CA ILE A 35 -39.84 -1.13 -33.75
C ILE A 35 -38.47 -0.55 -34.16
N MET A 36 -38.45 0.59 -34.90
CA MET A 36 -37.17 1.27 -35.22
C MET A 36 -36.40 1.69 -33.98
N LEU A 37 -37.09 2.30 -33.00
CA LEU A 37 -36.48 2.68 -31.71
C LEU A 37 -35.93 1.46 -30.98
N LEU A 38 -36.67 0.33 -30.97
CA LEU A 38 -36.22 -0.91 -30.36
C LEU A 38 -34.96 -1.47 -31.04
N ASN A 39 -34.90 -1.43 -32.36
CA ASN A 39 -33.76 -1.90 -33.13
C ASN A 39 -32.53 -1.02 -32.89
N GLU A 40 -32.70 0.31 -32.88
CA GLU A 40 -31.63 1.26 -32.53
C GLU A 40 -31.14 1.05 -31.11
N THR A 41 -32.04 0.87 -30.15
CA THR A 41 -31.70 0.58 -28.77
C THR A 41 -30.90 -0.73 -28.65
N ASN A 42 -31.33 -1.79 -29.33
CA ASN A 42 -30.62 -3.07 -29.34
C ASN A 42 -29.23 -2.97 -30.00
N ALA A 43 -29.11 -2.21 -31.09
CA ALA A 43 -27.82 -1.95 -31.72
C ALA A 43 -26.87 -1.18 -30.81
N SER A 44 -27.38 -0.17 -30.09
CA SER A 44 -26.63 0.62 -29.12
C SER A 44 -26.15 -0.24 -27.94
N ILE A 45 -27.01 -1.07 -27.39
CA ILE A 45 -26.64 -2.02 -26.32
C ILE A 45 -25.55 -2.99 -26.79
N LYS A 46 -25.68 -3.53 -28.02
CA LYS A 46 -24.66 -4.42 -28.59
C LYS A 46 -23.33 -3.71 -28.79
N ALA A 47 -23.34 -2.47 -29.30
CA ALA A 47 -22.13 -1.66 -29.44
C ALA A 47 -21.48 -1.36 -28.08
N SER A 48 -22.26 -1.05 -27.05
CA SER A 48 -21.79 -0.87 -25.67
C SER A 48 -21.08 -2.13 -25.16
N GLN A 49 -21.69 -3.30 -25.31
CA GLN A 49 -21.10 -4.57 -24.88
C GLN A 49 -19.80 -4.90 -25.63
N THR A 50 -19.76 -4.62 -26.93
CA THR A 50 -18.54 -4.83 -27.75
C THR A 50 -17.41 -3.94 -27.27
N ALA A 51 -17.66 -2.63 -27.12
CA ALA A 51 -16.66 -1.69 -26.62
C ALA A 51 -16.18 -2.07 -25.19
N TYR A 52 -17.11 -2.50 -24.32
CA TYR A 52 -16.75 -2.96 -22.98
C TYR A 52 -15.82 -4.18 -23.02
N ASN A 53 -16.10 -5.18 -23.85
CA ASN A 53 -15.25 -6.37 -23.97
C ASN A 53 -13.85 -6.03 -24.49
N GLU A 54 -13.74 -5.15 -25.50
CA GLU A 54 -12.45 -4.62 -25.95
C GLU A 54 -11.71 -3.89 -24.83
N GLY A 55 -12.43 -3.11 -24.01
CA GLY A 55 -11.88 -2.46 -22.83
C GLY A 55 -11.32 -3.44 -21.80
N ILE A 56 -12.01 -4.55 -21.56
CA ILE A 56 -11.53 -5.63 -20.65
C ILE A 56 -10.27 -6.29 -21.20
N GLU A 57 -10.19 -6.56 -22.50
CA GLU A 57 -8.98 -7.12 -23.13
C GLU A 57 -7.78 -6.20 -22.98
N LEU A 58 -7.95 -4.90 -23.23
CA LEU A 58 -6.91 -3.88 -23.05
C LEU A 58 -6.50 -3.74 -21.58
N PHE A 59 -7.46 -3.79 -20.66
CA PHE A 59 -7.21 -3.76 -19.22
C PHE A 59 -6.33 -4.95 -18.77
N ASN A 60 -6.65 -6.15 -19.25
CA ASN A 60 -5.86 -7.36 -18.96
C ASN A 60 -4.43 -7.28 -19.54
N GLN A 61 -4.25 -6.56 -20.64
CA GLN A 61 -2.94 -6.24 -21.22
C GLN A 61 -2.22 -5.09 -20.48
N LYS A 62 -2.79 -4.54 -19.40
CA LYS A 62 -2.31 -3.36 -18.66
C LYS A 62 -2.26 -2.07 -19.47
N LYS A 63 -2.96 -2.01 -20.59
CA LYS A 63 -3.14 -0.81 -21.44
C LYS A 63 -4.28 0.05 -20.91
N PHE A 64 -4.11 0.55 -19.69
CA PHE A 64 -5.20 1.18 -18.92
C PHE A 64 -5.78 2.43 -19.60
N LYS A 65 -4.95 3.27 -20.24
CA LYS A 65 -5.45 4.48 -20.94
C LYS A 65 -6.35 4.12 -22.12
N GLU A 66 -5.97 3.12 -22.90
CA GLU A 66 -6.76 2.64 -24.03
C GLU A 66 -8.06 1.97 -23.55
N ALA A 67 -7.98 1.19 -22.46
CA ALA A 67 -9.14 0.56 -21.82
C ALA A 67 -10.17 1.61 -21.35
N ILE A 68 -9.72 2.72 -20.75
CA ILE A 68 -10.58 3.84 -20.34
C ILE A 68 -11.36 4.38 -21.53
N GLY A 69 -10.73 4.61 -22.68
CA GLY A 69 -11.39 5.08 -23.89
C GLY A 69 -12.47 4.11 -24.41
N LYS A 70 -12.22 2.79 -24.30
CA LYS A 70 -13.22 1.77 -24.67
C LYS A 70 -14.38 1.71 -23.69
N PHE A 71 -14.12 1.85 -22.37
CA PHE A 71 -15.20 1.95 -21.38
C PHE A 71 -16.02 3.24 -21.55
N GLU A 72 -15.40 4.36 -21.93
CA GLU A 72 -16.12 5.60 -22.27
C GLU A 72 -17.04 5.41 -23.48
N LEU A 73 -16.55 4.73 -24.53
CA LEU A 73 -17.37 4.40 -25.70
C LEU A 73 -18.57 3.49 -25.31
N ALA A 74 -18.33 2.53 -24.42
CA ALA A 74 -19.40 1.68 -23.90
C ALA A 74 -20.46 2.50 -23.15
N ILE A 75 -20.04 3.46 -22.31
CA ILE A 75 -20.94 4.36 -21.56
C ILE A 75 -21.70 5.30 -22.52
N THR A 76 -21.05 5.78 -23.58
CA THR A 76 -21.69 6.64 -24.57
C THR A 76 -22.81 5.89 -25.31
N ASN A 77 -22.59 4.61 -25.63
CA ASN A 77 -23.59 3.77 -26.29
C ASN A 77 -24.72 3.36 -25.34
N ASP A 78 -24.41 3.06 -24.07
CA ASP A 78 -25.40 2.75 -23.04
C ASP A 78 -25.05 3.47 -21.72
N PRO A 79 -25.65 4.66 -21.47
CA PRO A 79 -25.41 5.42 -20.23
C PRO A 79 -25.84 4.72 -18.92
N LYS A 80 -26.57 3.60 -19.02
CA LYS A 80 -26.98 2.79 -17.85
C LYS A 80 -26.12 1.55 -17.65
N PHE A 81 -25.11 1.34 -18.49
CA PHE A 81 -24.24 0.16 -18.40
C PHE A 81 -23.22 0.27 -17.27
N THR A 82 -23.66 0.02 -16.06
CA THR A 82 -22.87 0.16 -14.83
C THR A 82 -21.54 -0.59 -14.79
N PRO A 83 -21.35 -1.76 -15.46
CA PRO A 83 -20.04 -2.42 -15.51
C PRO A 83 -18.94 -1.57 -16.16
N ALA A 84 -19.27 -0.76 -17.17
CA ALA A 84 -18.29 0.10 -17.84
C ALA A 84 -17.81 1.22 -16.91
N TYR A 85 -18.69 1.88 -16.17
CA TYR A 85 -18.31 2.88 -15.17
C TYR A 85 -17.38 2.29 -14.10
N TYR A 86 -17.70 1.09 -13.60
CA TYR A 86 -16.91 0.44 -12.59
C TYR A 86 -15.49 0.13 -13.09
N ASN A 87 -15.36 -0.52 -14.26
CA ASN A 87 -14.05 -0.90 -14.80
C ASN A 87 -13.25 0.31 -15.30
N LYS A 88 -13.93 1.36 -15.78
CA LYS A 88 -13.30 2.66 -16.06
C LYS A 88 -12.63 3.20 -14.79
N ALA A 89 -13.36 3.28 -13.69
CA ALA A 89 -12.82 3.78 -12.42
C ALA A 89 -11.67 2.90 -11.89
N VAL A 90 -11.74 1.57 -12.06
CA VAL A 90 -10.63 0.67 -11.69
C VAL A 90 -9.40 0.95 -12.54
N ALA A 91 -9.55 1.18 -13.84
CA ALA A 91 -8.47 1.55 -14.73
C ALA A 91 -7.87 2.93 -14.39
N GLU A 92 -8.73 3.91 -14.08
CA GLU A 92 -8.34 5.25 -13.65
C GLU A 92 -7.55 5.20 -12.33
N ASN A 93 -7.99 4.41 -11.35
CA ASN A 93 -7.24 4.16 -10.10
C ASN A 93 -5.87 3.50 -10.37
N SER A 94 -5.79 2.61 -11.38
CA SER A 94 -4.54 1.91 -11.71
C SER A 94 -3.48 2.82 -12.34
N ILE A 95 -3.88 3.95 -12.91
CA ILE A 95 -2.98 5.00 -13.44
C ILE A 95 -2.93 6.24 -12.54
N GLU A 96 -3.38 6.12 -11.30
CA GLU A 96 -3.41 7.19 -10.29
C GLU A 96 -4.24 8.43 -10.67
N ASN A 97 -5.15 8.29 -11.65
CA ASN A 97 -6.10 9.34 -12.00
C ASN A 97 -7.30 9.33 -11.05
N TYR A 98 -7.04 9.55 -9.79
CA TYR A 98 -8.01 9.39 -8.69
C TYR A 98 -9.22 10.31 -8.82
N LYS A 99 -9.05 11.56 -9.30
CA LYS A 99 -10.18 12.48 -9.49
C LYS A 99 -11.17 11.96 -10.53
N ALA A 100 -10.68 11.42 -11.65
CA ALA A 100 -11.52 10.82 -12.67
C ALA A 100 -12.24 9.57 -12.13
N ALA A 101 -11.53 8.73 -11.35
CA ALA A 101 -12.11 7.54 -10.73
C ALA A 101 -13.27 7.89 -9.78
N VAL A 102 -13.14 8.96 -8.98
CA VAL A 102 -14.25 9.47 -8.15
C VAL A 102 -15.44 9.83 -9.03
N GLY A 103 -15.25 10.63 -10.08
CA GLY A 103 -16.34 11.03 -10.99
C GLY A 103 -17.02 9.85 -11.69
N SER A 104 -16.24 8.86 -12.13
CA SER A 104 -16.77 7.63 -12.73
C SER A 104 -17.62 6.82 -11.75
N ILE A 105 -17.20 6.74 -10.49
CA ILE A 105 -17.98 6.05 -9.45
C ILE A 105 -19.19 6.86 -9.01
N ASP A 106 -19.12 8.17 -8.96
CA ASP A 106 -20.27 9.03 -8.64
C ASP A 106 -21.40 8.82 -9.66
N ALA A 107 -21.04 8.81 -10.96
CA ALA A 107 -22.00 8.50 -12.02
C ALA A 107 -22.58 7.08 -11.89
N LEU A 108 -21.78 6.09 -11.54
CA LEU A 108 -22.25 4.73 -11.26
C LEU A 108 -23.22 4.70 -10.08
N LEU A 109 -22.89 5.34 -8.97
CA LEU A 109 -23.70 5.34 -7.77
C LEU A 109 -25.02 6.12 -7.94
N ALA A 110 -25.08 7.09 -8.85
CA ALA A 110 -26.34 7.72 -9.25
C ALA A 110 -27.31 6.72 -9.90
N ILE A 111 -26.78 5.70 -10.61
CA ILE A 111 -27.58 4.63 -11.25
C ILE A 111 -27.85 3.49 -10.25
N LYS A 112 -26.85 3.11 -9.44
CA LYS A 112 -26.89 1.97 -8.53
C LYS A 112 -26.39 2.35 -7.13
N PRO A 113 -27.22 2.98 -6.28
CA PRO A 113 -26.80 3.55 -4.99
C PRO A 113 -26.26 2.55 -3.96
N ASN A 114 -26.70 1.28 -4.01
CA ASN A 114 -26.32 0.23 -3.05
C ASN A 114 -25.32 -0.75 -3.65
N TYR A 115 -24.20 -0.23 -4.20
CA TYR A 115 -23.18 -1.06 -4.82
C TYR A 115 -21.86 -0.99 -4.04
N SER A 116 -21.66 -1.96 -3.13
CA SER A 116 -20.48 -2.04 -2.24
C SER A 116 -19.14 -1.87 -2.98
N LYS A 117 -18.97 -2.56 -4.12
CA LYS A 117 -17.74 -2.48 -4.91
C LYS A 117 -17.45 -1.06 -5.41
N ALA A 118 -18.47 -0.25 -5.69
CA ALA A 118 -18.30 1.13 -6.11
C ALA A 118 -17.76 2.00 -4.95
N TYR A 119 -18.38 1.92 -3.79
CA TYR A 119 -17.87 2.60 -2.59
C TYR A 119 -16.43 2.20 -2.27
N PHE A 120 -16.12 0.90 -2.36
CA PHE A 120 -14.75 0.42 -2.15
C PHE A 120 -13.74 1.06 -3.14
N GLN A 121 -14.08 1.16 -4.42
CA GLN A 121 -13.19 1.78 -5.42
C GLN A 121 -13.08 3.29 -5.22
N ARG A 122 -14.16 3.98 -4.81
CA ARG A 122 -14.13 5.41 -4.53
C ARG A 122 -13.32 5.72 -3.27
N ALA A 123 -13.44 4.87 -2.24
CA ALA A 123 -12.60 4.95 -1.04
C ALA A 123 -11.11 4.87 -1.38
N ARG A 124 -10.72 3.95 -2.28
CA ARG A 124 -9.33 3.85 -2.77
C ARG A 124 -8.88 5.11 -3.51
N ALA A 125 -9.76 5.68 -4.34
CA ALA A 125 -9.48 6.93 -5.03
C ALA A 125 -9.30 8.10 -4.04
N TYR A 126 -10.19 8.24 -3.06
CA TYR A 126 -10.06 9.24 -2.00
C TYR A 126 -8.79 9.05 -1.17
N GLN A 127 -8.41 7.80 -0.88
CA GLN A 127 -7.14 7.50 -0.20
C GLN A 127 -5.93 7.97 -1.04
N GLY A 128 -5.94 7.74 -2.35
CA GLY A 128 -4.91 8.23 -3.27
C GLY A 128 -4.86 9.77 -3.37
N LEU A 129 -5.98 10.44 -3.15
CA LEU A 129 -6.08 11.91 -3.06
C LEU A 129 -5.70 12.45 -1.67
N ASN A 130 -5.37 11.60 -0.69
CA ASN A 130 -5.20 11.92 0.72
C ASN A 130 -6.47 12.52 1.38
N ASP A 131 -7.64 12.32 0.76
CA ASP A 131 -8.94 12.66 1.35
C ASP A 131 -9.41 11.52 2.26
N TYR A 132 -8.75 11.39 3.39
CA TYR A 132 -8.96 10.29 4.31
C TYR A 132 -10.37 10.29 4.93
N VAL A 133 -11.00 11.45 5.06
CA VAL A 133 -12.35 11.58 5.61
C VAL A 133 -13.39 10.93 4.70
N ASN A 134 -13.35 11.21 3.41
CA ASN A 134 -14.26 10.61 2.45
C ASN A 134 -13.92 9.13 2.18
N ALA A 135 -12.63 8.78 2.20
CA ALA A 135 -12.20 7.38 2.10
C ALA A 135 -12.79 6.52 3.24
N GLU A 136 -12.76 7.02 4.47
CA GLU A 136 -13.30 6.33 5.65
C GLU A 136 -14.82 6.13 5.56
N LYS A 137 -15.55 7.17 5.14
CA LYS A 137 -17.01 7.08 4.91
C LYS A 137 -17.35 6.00 3.90
N ASP A 138 -16.62 5.96 2.80
CA ASP A 138 -16.87 5.02 1.72
C ASP A 138 -16.44 3.59 2.07
N TYR A 139 -15.31 3.38 2.79
CA TYR A 139 -14.97 2.05 3.32
C TYR A 139 -16.04 1.55 4.31
N THR A 140 -16.53 2.43 5.18
CA THR A 140 -17.61 2.09 6.11
C THR A 140 -18.86 1.65 5.34
N LYS A 141 -19.29 2.45 4.36
CA LYS A 141 -20.46 2.13 3.53
C LYS A 141 -20.27 0.84 2.73
N ALA A 142 -19.09 0.62 2.18
CA ALA A 142 -18.76 -0.63 1.48
C ALA A 142 -18.89 -1.85 2.40
N GLY A 143 -18.38 -1.76 3.64
CA GLY A 143 -18.45 -2.82 4.65
C GLY A 143 -19.88 -3.09 5.17
N GLU A 144 -20.72 -2.06 5.28
CA GLU A 144 -22.14 -2.22 5.60
C GLU A 144 -22.89 -3.01 4.51
N LEU A 145 -22.58 -2.73 3.24
CA LEU A 145 -23.22 -3.36 2.08
C LEU A 145 -22.69 -4.77 1.77
N ASP A 146 -21.42 -5.04 2.11
CA ASP A 146 -20.79 -6.34 1.89
C ASP A 146 -19.87 -6.69 3.08
N PRO A 147 -20.48 -7.14 4.21
CA PRO A 147 -19.74 -7.40 5.47
C PRO A 147 -18.86 -8.64 5.42
N LYS A 148 -18.89 -9.42 4.34
CA LYS A 148 -18.07 -10.63 4.18
C LYS A 148 -16.85 -10.41 3.30
N ASN A 149 -16.64 -9.23 2.78
CA ASN A 149 -15.53 -8.92 1.91
C ASN A 149 -14.32 -8.43 2.73
N GLU A 150 -13.38 -9.33 2.97
CA GLU A 150 -12.18 -9.08 3.75
C GLU A 150 -11.31 -7.94 3.18
N LYS A 151 -11.35 -7.74 1.85
CA LYS A 151 -10.55 -6.69 1.18
C LYS A 151 -10.95 -5.28 1.60
N ILE A 152 -12.22 -5.07 1.92
CA ILE A 152 -12.71 -3.77 2.40
C ILE A 152 -12.03 -3.45 3.73
N TYR A 153 -12.08 -4.37 4.68
CA TYR A 153 -11.50 -4.20 6.01
C TYR A 153 -9.98 -4.13 5.98
N TYR A 154 -9.33 -4.89 5.07
CA TYR A 154 -7.88 -4.82 4.90
C TYR A 154 -7.44 -3.43 4.45
N ASN A 155 -8.06 -2.88 3.39
CA ASN A 155 -7.72 -1.54 2.90
C ASN A 155 -8.12 -0.45 3.90
N PHE A 156 -9.22 -0.63 4.62
CA PHE A 156 -9.61 0.30 5.68
C PHE A 156 -8.61 0.28 6.84
N GLY A 157 -8.11 -0.89 7.23
CA GLY A 157 -7.04 -1.03 8.21
C GLY A 157 -5.76 -0.31 7.77
N THR A 158 -5.37 -0.46 6.50
CA THR A 158 -4.25 0.26 5.91
C THR A 158 -4.45 1.78 5.95
N LEU A 159 -5.65 2.27 5.63
CA LEU A 159 -5.99 3.70 5.74
C LEU A 159 -5.81 4.19 7.19
N LYS A 160 -6.35 3.45 8.17
CA LYS A 160 -6.22 3.78 9.59
C LYS A 160 -4.76 3.81 10.06
N PHE A 161 -3.95 2.86 9.56
CA PHE A 161 -2.51 2.86 9.83
C PHE A 161 -1.81 4.11 9.27
N MET A 162 -2.14 4.53 8.05
CA MET A 162 -1.59 5.75 7.43
C MET A 162 -1.97 7.02 8.23
N GLN A 163 -3.15 7.03 8.82
CA GLN A 163 -3.62 8.09 9.72
C GLN A 163 -2.99 8.02 11.12
N GLN A 164 -2.13 7.03 11.41
CA GLN A 164 -1.59 6.71 12.72
C GLN A 164 -2.67 6.33 13.77
N ASP A 165 -3.90 6.04 13.32
CA ASP A 165 -4.96 5.46 14.14
C ASP A 165 -4.74 3.94 14.25
N TYR A 166 -3.72 3.57 15.03
CA TYR A 166 -3.30 2.17 15.16
C TYR A 166 -4.36 1.29 15.82
N TYR A 167 -5.17 1.83 16.75
CA TYR A 167 -6.27 1.08 17.34
C TYR A 167 -7.41 0.84 16.35
N GLY A 168 -7.75 1.83 15.53
CA GLY A 168 -8.68 1.67 14.43
C GLY A 168 -8.18 0.63 13.41
N ALA A 169 -6.88 0.65 13.07
CA ALA A 169 -6.27 -0.33 12.18
C ALA A 169 -6.35 -1.76 12.78
N ILE A 170 -6.04 -1.95 14.07
CA ILE A 170 -6.16 -3.23 14.78
C ILE A 170 -7.60 -3.76 14.68
N ALA A 171 -8.60 -2.90 14.88
CA ALA A 171 -9.99 -3.31 14.78
C ALA A 171 -10.35 -3.82 13.36
N GLN A 172 -9.86 -3.14 12.31
CA GLN A 172 -10.14 -3.55 10.94
C GLN A 172 -9.40 -4.84 10.56
N PHE A 173 -8.09 -4.96 10.86
CA PHE A 173 -7.35 -6.21 10.61
C PHE A 173 -7.90 -7.39 11.43
N THR A 174 -8.47 -7.14 12.60
CA THR A 174 -9.18 -8.17 13.36
C THR A 174 -10.40 -8.68 12.60
N LYS A 175 -11.19 -7.80 11.95
CA LYS A 175 -12.29 -8.23 11.07
C LYS A 175 -11.79 -9.04 9.88
N VAL A 176 -10.65 -8.66 9.28
CA VAL A 176 -10.03 -9.48 8.21
C VAL A 176 -9.76 -10.89 8.73
N LEU A 177 -9.13 -11.03 9.90
CA LEU A 177 -8.76 -12.32 10.48
C LEU A 177 -9.97 -13.16 10.94
N MET A 178 -11.10 -12.52 11.27
CA MET A 178 -12.36 -13.23 11.52
C MET A 178 -12.93 -13.84 10.23
N LEU A 179 -12.76 -13.15 9.09
CA LEU A 179 -13.23 -13.61 7.78
C LEU A 179 -12.25 -14.58 7.12
N LYS A 180 -10.95 -14.34 7.31
CA LYS A 180 -9.85 -15.10 6.70
C LYS A 180 -8.77 -15.41 7.74
N PRO A 181 -8.97 -16.46 8.56
CA PRO A 181 -8.06 -16.80 9.68
C PRO A 181 -6.65 -17.24 9.26
N ASP A 182 -6.41 -17.41 7.96
CA ASP A 182 -5.12 -17.85 7.43
C ASP A 182 -4.33 -16.72 6.74
N ASP A 183 -4.78 -15.47 6.86
CA ASP A 183 -4.12 -14.34 6.20
C ASP A 183 -2.87 -13.90 6.97
N ALA A 184 -1.71 -14.40 6.54
CA ALA A 184 -0.41 -14.05 7.13
C ALA A 184 -0.10 -12.56 7.07
N TYR A 185 -0.54 -11.86 6.02
CA TYR A 185 -0.31 -10.41 5.89
C TYR A 185 -1.16 -9.63 6.90
N ALA A 186 -2.42 -10.02 7.09
CA ALA A 186 -3.29 -9.37 8.07
C ALA A 186 -2.77 -9.54 9.52
N TYR A 187 -2.23 -10.72 9.87
CA TYR A 187 -1.53 -10.91 11.14
C TYR A 187 -0.30 -10.00 11.25
N ASN A 188 0.57 -9.97 10.23
CA ASN A 188 1.76 -9.12 10.23
C ASN A 188 1.39 -7.63 10.41
N ASP A 189 0.38 -7.15 9.71
CA ASP A 189 0.00 -5.75 9.73
C ASP A 189 -0.67 -5.37 11.05
N ARG A 190 -1.48 -6.26 11.63
CA ARG A 190 -2.02 -6.08 12.99
C ARG A 190 -0.90 -6.11 14.04
N GLY A 191 0.05 -7.02 13.91
CA GLY A 191 1.26 -7.05 14.73
C GLY A 191 2.06 -5.76 14.65
N SER A 192 2.17 -5.18 13.44
CA SER A 192 2.83 -3.88 13.24
C SER A 192 2.07 -2.76 13.96
N CYS A 193 0.74 -2.76 13.93
CA CYS A 193 -0.06 -1.81 14.70
C CYS A 193 0.16 -1.98 16.20
N TYR A 194 0.17 -3.20 16.73
CA TYR A 194 0.48 -3.46 18.15
C TYR A 194 1.87 -2.96 18.53
N ARG A 195 2.87 -3.15 17.66
CA ARG A 195 4.22 -2.64 17.88
C ARG A 195 4.26 -1.11 17.95
N MET A 196 3.48 -0.41 17.11
CA MET A 196 3.40 1.06 17.13
C MET A 196 2.78 1.63 18.40
N VAL A 197 1.92 0.86 19.07
CA VAL A 197 1.36 1.21 20.40
C VAL A 197 2.10 0.50 21.54
N GLU A 198 3.33 0.04 21.29
CA GLU A 198 4.24 -0.59 22.26
C GLU A 198 3.72 -1.87 22.93
N LYS A 199 2.67 -2.48 22.39
CA LYS A 199 2.15 -3.79 22.83
C LYS A 199 2.97 -4.92 22.22
N TYR A 200 4.22 -5.04 22.66
CA TYR A 200 5.20 -5.95 22.04
C TYR A 200 4.83 -7.43 22.20
N THR A 201 4.13 -7.81 23.26
CA THR A 201 3.69 -9.19 23.48
C THR A 201 2.61 -9.59 22.48
N GLU A 202 1.62 -8.72 22.25
CA GLU A 202 0.56 -8.92 21.27
C GLU A 202 1.12 -8.88 19.84
N ALA A 203 2.07 -7.96 19.57
CA ALA A 203 2.77 -7.89 18.30
C ALA A 203 3.52 -9.20 18.01
N LEU A 204 4.25 -9.74 18.98
CA LEU A 204 4.98 -10.99 18.84
C LEU A 204 4.05 -12.15 18.51
N LYS A 205 2.93 -12.27 19.22
CA LYS A 205 1.92 -13.31 18.95
C LYS A 205 1.41 -13.26 17.51
N ASP A 206 1.10 -12.08 17.03
CA ASP A 206 0.60 -11.90 15.66
C ASP A 206 1.69 -12.19 14.61
N TYR A 207 2.92 -11.74 14.81
CA TYR A 207 4.02 -12.06 13.91
C TYR A 207 4.35 -13.57 13.89
N GLU A 208 4.26 -14.25 15.03
CA GLU A 208 4.45 -15.70 15.09
C GLU A 208 3.34 -16.46 14.36
N GLU A 209 2.08 -16.01 14.49
CA GLU A 209 0.98 -16.55 13.69
C GLU A 209 1.19 -16.29 12.19
N ALA A 210 1.61 -15.09 11.80
CA ALA A 210 1.95 -14.78 10.41
C ALA A 210 3.05 -15.73 9.87
N ALA A 211 4.12 -15.93 10.64
CA ALA A 211 5.22 -16.83 10.28
C ALA A 211 4.80 -18.31 10.26
N ARG A 212 3.79 -18.71 11.05
CA ARG A 212 3.21 -20.05 11.02
C ARG A 212 2.35 -20.27 9.77
N LYS A 213 1.56 -19.25 9.39
CA LYS A 213 0.70 -19.31 8.19
C LYS A 213 1.48 -19.26 6.89
N ASN A 214 2.56 -18.47 6.85
CA ASN A 214 3.48 -18.42 5.72
C ASN A 214 4.94 -18.32 6.19
N PRO A 215 5.64 -19.47 6.31
CA PRO A 215 7.00 -19.51 6.81
C PRO A 215 8.06 -18.93 5.85
N ASN A 216 7.69 -18.64 4.61
CA ASN A 216 8.59 -18.12 3.57
C ASN A 216 8.60 -16.58 3.50
N LEU A 217 7.99 -15.88 4.46
CA LEU A 217 8.01 -14.43 4.54
C LEU A 217 9.19 -13.96 5.41
N ALA A 218 10.35 -13.73 4.81
CA ALA A 218 11.57 -13.31 5.51
C ALA A 218 11.33 -12.05 6.35
N PHE A 219 10.56 -11.08 5.87
CA PHE A 219 10.24 -9.85 6.61
C PHE A 219 9.42 -10.11 7.88
N VAL A 220 8.52 -11.10 7.87
CA VAL A 220 7.75 -11.49 9.08
C VAL A 220 8.70 -12.09 10.13
N LEU A 221 9.59 -12.97 9.73
CA LEU A 221 10.61 -13.57 10.60
C LEU A 221 11.54 -12.50 11.19
N ASN A 222 11.89 -11.49 10.40
CA ASN A 222 12.63 -10.32 10.88
C ASN A 222 11.82 -9.52 11.92
N ASN A 223 10.52 -9.34 11.71
CA ASN A 223 9.66 -8.66 12.69
C ASN A 223 9.55 -9.44 13.99
N VAL A 224 9.46 -10.78 13.93
CA VAL A 224 9.57 -11.66 15.11
C VAL A 224 10.88 -11.40 15.85
N GLY A 225 12.02 -11.44 15.13
CA GLY A 225 13.34 -11.21 15.72
C GLY A 225 13.47 -9.84 16.37
N THR A 226 13.04 -8.80 15.67
CA THR A 226 13.09 -7.41 16.18
C THR A 226 12.24 -7.24 17.44
N THR A 227 11.03 -7.83 17.45
CA THR A 227 10.14 -7.75 18.62
C THR A 227 10.71 -8.53 19.80
N ARG A 228 11.28 -9.71 19.58
CA ARG A 228 11.98 -10.48 20.61
C ARG A 228 13.18 -9.73 21.17
N THR A 229 13.93 -9.00 20.32
CA THR A 229 15.03 -8.14 20.79
C THR A 229 14.54 -7.02 21.72
N LYS A 230 13.39 -6.42 21.41
CA LYS A 230 12.74 -5.43 22.29
C LYS A 230 12.31 -6.05 23.62
N LEU A 231 11.82 -7.28 23.60
CA LEU A 231 11.46 -8.06 24.80
C LEU A 231 12.66 -8.68 25.53
N LYS A 232 13.91 -8.41 25.09
CA LYS A 232 15.17 -8.95 25.62
C LYS A 232 15.31 -10.47 25.49
N MET A 233 14.53 -11.11 24.62
CA MET A 233 14.59 -12.54 24.29
C MET A 233 15.64 -12.75 23.19
N TYR A 234 16.91 -12.47 23.51
CA TYR A 234 17.97 -12.32 22.51
C TYR A 234 18.29 -13.61 21.76
N GLN A 235 18.34 -14.75 22.42
CA GLN A 235 18.67 -16.03 21.75
C GLN A 235 17.58 -16.43 20.76
N GLU A 236 16.33 -16.27 21.15
CA GLU A 236 15.17 -16.54 20.30
C GLU A 236 15.06 -15.51 19.13
N ALA A 237 15.53 -14.28 19.38
CA ALA A 237 15.62 -13.27 18.33
C ALA A 237 16.64 -13.68 17.25
N LEU A 238 17.84 -14.12 17.68
CA LEU A 238 18.88 -14.62 16.76
C LEU A 238 18.37 -15.81 15.93
N ALA A 239 17.65 -16.74 16.55
CA ALA A 239 17.04 -17.86 15.84
C ALA A 239 16.05 -17.39 14.75
N ALA A 240 15.22 -16.38 15.06
CA ALA A 240 14.29 -15.82 14.11
C ALA A 240 14.99 -15.11 12.92
N PHE A 241 16.04 -14.31 13.19
CA PHE A 241 16.83 -13.69 12.14
C PHE A 241 17.57 -14.73 11.29
N ASN A 242 18.12 -15.78 11.88
CA ASN A 242 18.74 -16.87 11.14
C ASN A 242 17.75 -17.54 10.16
N ARG A 243 16.50 -17.76 10.61
CA ARG A 243 15.44 -18.25 9.73
C ARG A 243 15.10 -17.24 8.62
N ALA A 244 15.01 -15.95 8.93
CA ALA A 244 14.79 -14.91 7.92
C ALA A 244 15.86 -14.95 6.84
N LEU A 245 17.13 -15.07 7.23
CA LEU A 245 18.29 -15.11 6.35
C LEU A 245 18.43 -16.45 5.60
N SER A 246 17.85 -17.54 6.11
CA SER A 246 17.76 -18.79 5.34
C SER A 246 16.70 -18.71 4.23
N VAL A 247 15.66 -17.90 4.41
CA VAL A 247 14.64 -17.64 3.38
C VAL A 247 15.12 -16.60 2.36
N ASP A 248 15.74 -15.52 2.83
CA ASP A 248 16.33 -14.49 1.96
C ASP A 248 17.76 -14.15 2.43
N PRO A 249 18.79 -14.77 1.81
CA PRO A 249 20.19 -14.52 2.13
C PRO A 249 20.66 -13.09 1.83
N ASN A 250 19.90 -12.31 1.06
CA ASN A 250 20.22 -10.93 0.72
C ASN A 250 19.40 -9.89 1.53
N PHE A 251 18.73 -10.33 2.59
CA PHE A 251 17.91 -9.45 3.41
C PHE A 251 18.76 -8.61 4.37
N TYR A 252 19.34 -7.51 3.87
CA TYR A 252 20.25 -6.64 4.62
C TYR A 252 19.66 -6.11 5.94
N LEU A 253 18.33 -5.89 6.01
CA LEU A 253 17.67 -5.46 7.25
C LEU A 253 17.77 -6.52 8.35
N ALA A 254 17.67 -7.80 8.01
CA ALA A 254 17.79 -8.88 8.99
C ALA A 254 19.24 -9.00 9.52
N TYR A 255 20.25 -8.83 8.66
CA TYR A 255 21.64 -8.74 9.12
C TYR A 255 21.83 -7.57 10.07
N ASN A 256 21.39 -6.35 9.70
CA ASN A 256 21.50 -5.20 10.58
C ASN A 256 20.82 -5.44 11.94
N ASN A 257 19.59 -5.97 11.94
CA ASN A 257 18.84 -6.19 13.18
C ASN A 257 19.44 -7.32 14.03
N ARG A 258 20.01 -8.35 13.40
CA ARG A 258 20.77 -9.41 14.09
C ARG A 258 22.05 -8.83 14.70
N GLY A 259 22.77 -7.98 13.97
CA GLY A 259 23.94 -7.26 14.47
C GLY A 259 23.63 -6.38 15.70
N VAL A 260 22.50 -5.65 15.67
CA VAL A 260 22.01 -4.91 16.84
C VAL A 260 21.73 -5.85 18.02
N THR A 261 21.18 -7.04 17.78
CA THR A 261 20.94 -8.03 18.83
C THR A 261 22.24 -8.59 19.40
N HIS A 262 23.23 -8.90 18.53
CA HIS A 262 24.57 -9.29 18.96
C HIS A 262 25.24 -8.21 19.81
N SER A 263 25.15 -6.93 19.39
CA SER A 263 25.66 -5.80 20.17
C SER A 263 25.04 -5.73 21.58
N LYS A 264 23.71 -5.92 21.69
CA LYS A 264 23.03 -5.97 23.01
C LYS A 264 23.45 -7.14 23.89
N MET A 265 24.04 -8.17 23.31
CA MET A 265 24.65 -9.32 24.01
C MET A 265 26.15 -9.14 24.22
N SER A 266 26.71 -7.98 23.91
CA SER A 266 28.17 -7.70 23.93
C SER A 266 29.01 -8.62 23.01
N ARG A 267 28.39 -9.21 21.99
CA ARG A 267 29.05 -10.03 20.97
C ARG A 267 29.51 -9.12 19.83
N LEU A 268 30.56 -8.33 20.09
CA LEU A 268 30.97 -7.23 19.21
C LEU A 268 31.46 -7.70 17.84
N ASP A 269 32.17 -8.82 17.78
CA ASP A 269 32.68 -9.36 16.50
C ASP A 269 31.54 -9.90 15.63
N ASP A 270 30.59 -10.58 16.21
CA ASP A 270 29.38 -11.04 15.50
C ASP A 270 28.58 -9.85 14.96
N ALA A 271 28.46 -8.76 15.76
CA ALA A 271 27.79 -7.54 15.34
C ALA A 271 28.51 -6.87 14.14
N LEU A 272 29.86 -6.76 14.19
CA LEU A 272 30.67 -6.22 13.09
C LEU A 272 30.47 -7.03 11.79
N ASN A 273 30.50 -8.35 11.89
CA ASN A 273 30.29 -9.21 10.74
C ASN A 273 28.90 -8.98 10.11
N ASP A 274 27.88 -8.88 10.93
CA ASP A 274 26.51 -8.67 10.47
C ASP A 274 26.31 -7.28 9.84
N PHE A 275 26.81 -6.21 10.48
CA PHE A 275 26.74 -4.86 9.89
C PHE A 275 27.54 -4.77 8.60
N THR A 276 28.69 -5.44 8.53
CA THR A 276 29.51 -5.48 7.30
C THR A 276 28.73 -6.18 6.19
N LYS A 277 28.06 -7.31 6.49
CA LYS A 277 27.24 -8.01 5.52
C LYS A 277 26.04 -7.19 5.04
N ALA A 278 25.39 -6.45 5.95
CA ALA A 278 24.31 -5.53 5.58
C ALA A 278 24.80 -4.43 4.61
N ILE A 279 26.00 -3.87 4.84
CA ILE A 279 26.63 -2.86 3.99
C ILE A 279 27.05 -3.44 2.63
N GLU A 280 27.59 -4.64 2.59
CA GLU A 280 27.93 -5.32 1.33
C GLU A 280 26.72 -5.50 0.42
N ILE A 281 25.58 -5.87 1.01
CA ILE A 281 24.32 -6.07 0.27
C ILE A 281 23.68 -4.73 -0.13
N ASN A 282 23.64 -3.77 0.80
CA ASN A 282 23.10 -2.43 0.53
C ASN A 282 24.09 -1.33 1.00
N PRO A 283 25.01 -0.88 0.11
CA PRO A 283 26.00 0.16 0.44
C PRO A 283 25.41 1.55 0.75
N ASN A 284 24.13 1.76 0.51
CA ASN A 284 23.43 3.02 0.78
C ASN A 284 22.61 2.98 2.08
N TYR A 285 22.72 1.93 2.88
CA TYR A 285 21.97 1.80 4.11
C TYR A 285 22.69 2.44 5.30
N ALA A 286 22.45 3.74 5.52
CA ALA A 286 23.08 4.55 6.55
C ALA A 286 23.07 3.95 7.98
N PRO A 287 21.96 3.32 8.45
CA PRO A 287 21.93 2.74 9.81
C PRO A 287 22.99 1.67 10.07
N ALA A 288 23.35 0.86 9.06
CA ALA A 288 24.40 -0.15 9.26
C ALA A 288 25.79 0.45 9.48
N TYR A 289 26.11 1.55 8.79
CA TYR A 289 27.36 2.27 9.04
C TYR A 289 27.36 2.91 10.43
N SER A 290 26.28 3.58 10.84
CA SER A 290 26.18 4.18 12.17
C SER A 290 26.30 3.13 13.28
N ASN A 291 25.61 1.99 13.14
CA ASN A 291 25.70 0.88 14.08
C ASN A 291 27.12 0.31 14.14
N ARG A 292 27.78 0.12 12.99
CA ARG A 292 29.15 -0.38 12.92
C ARG A 292 30.16 0.60 13.52
N ALA A 293 29.94 1.90 13.33
CA ALA A 293 30.73 2.96 13.97
C ALA A 293 30.65 2.86 15.50
N GLY A 294 29.46 2.65 16.06
CA GLY A 294 29.28 2.43 17.50
C GLY A 294 30.07 1.21 18.01
N ILE A 295 30.11 0.10 17.25
CA ILE A 295 30.92 -1.06 17.63
C ILE A 295 32.42 -0.80 17.50
N TYR A 296 32.88 -0.14 16.44
CA TYR A 296 34.29 0.25 16.32
C TYR A 296 34.72 1.15 17.49
N PHE A 297 33.87 2.10 17.90
CA PHE A 297 34.12 2.91 19.09
C PHE A 297 34.29 2.06 20.33
N GLN A 298 33.37 1.12 20.61
CA GLN A 298 33.45 0.20 21.77
C GLN A 298 34.73 -0.66 21.75
N LYS A 299 35.28 -0.96 20.57
CA LYS A 299 36.52 -1.72 20.41
C LYS A 299 37.78 -0.82 20.46
N GLY A 300 37.65 0.50 20.63
CA GLY A 300 38.74 1.43 20.62
C GLY A 300 39.32 1.76 19.23
N GLU A 301 38.63 1.38 18.16
CA GLU A 301 39.01 1.58 16.77
C GLU A 301 38.46 2.94 16.26
N TYR A 302 38.85 4.03 16.91
CA TYR A 302 38.20 5.34 16.78
C TYR A 302 38.27 5.94 15.37
N GLU A 303 39.36 5.73 14.62
CA GLU A 303 39.44 6.17 13.23
C GLU A 303 38.43 5.45 12.32
N LYS A 304 38.23 4.14 12.53
CA LYS A 304 37.19 3.40 11.78
C LYS A 304 35.81 3.86 12.18
N ALA A 305 35.57 4.11 13.47
CA ALA A 305 34.31 4.63 13.96
C ALA A 305 33.96 5.97 13.30
N LYS A 306 34.92 6.92 13.27
CA LYS A 306 34.78 8.22 12.61
C LYS A 306 34.44 8.05 11.12
N LYS A 307 35.22 7.23 10.41
CA LYS A 307 35.03 6.98 8.97
C LYS A 307 33.62 6.43 8.66
N ASP A 308 33.14 5.47 9.41
CA ASP A 308 31.81 4.90 9.21
C ASP A 308 30.72 5.91 9.57
N ALA A 309 30.88 6.70 10.63
CA ALA A 309 29.97 7.78 10.99
C ALA A 309 29.92 8.87 9.90
N ASP A 310 31.07 9.26 9.33
CA ASP A 310 31.14 10.18 8.18
C ASP A 310 30.32 9.63 6.99
N LYS A 311 30.44 8.33 6.71
CA LYS A 311 29.68 7.68 5.64
C LYS A 311 28.17 7.67 5.95
N ALA A 312 27.78 7.35 7.19
CA ALA A 312 26.37 7.38 7.61
C ALA A 312 25.77 8.78 7.43
N ILE A 313 26.48 9.84 7.88
CA ILE A 313 26.06 11.25 7.72
C ILE A 313 25.95 11.63 6.24
N SER A 314 26.89 11.19 5.40
CA SER A 314 26.82 11.47 3.96
C SER A 314 25.62 10.86 3.27
N LEU A 315 25.11 9.72 3.78
CA LEU A 315 23.93 9.01 3.27
C LEU A 315 22.62 9.55 3.87
N ASP A 316 22.65 9.91 5.15
CA ASP A 316 21.51 10.51 5.86
C ASP A 316 21.98 11.63 6.80
N PRO A 317 21.96 12.90 6.35
CA PRO A 317 22.38 14.04 7.16
C PRO A 317 21.49 14.34 8.38
N LYS A 318 20.36 13.62 8.54
CA LYS A 318 19.46 13.80 9.70
C LYS A 318 19.61 12.69 10.75
N MET A 319 20.60 11.82 10.61
CA MET A 319 20.82 10.71 11.52
C MET A 319 21.58 11.17 12.78
N ALA A 320 20.86 11.51 13.85
CA ALA A 320 21.42 11.96 15.12
C ALA A 320 22.47 11.00 15.70
N ASP A 321 22.23 9.67 15.64
CA ASP A 321 23.15 8.66 16.17
C ASP A 321 24.51 8.65 15.42
N ALA A 322 24.53 9.02 14.14
CA ALA A 322 25.78 9.07 13.39
C ALA A 322 26.65 10.25 13.83
N TYR A 323 26.06 11.41 14.09
CA TYR A 323 26.79 12.56 14.66
C TYR A 323 27.24 12.25 16.09
N LEU A 324 26.40 11.64 16.92
CA LEU A 324 26.79 11.20 18.27
C LEU A 324 28.02 10.30 18.21
N ASN A 325 28.00 9.25 17.39
CA ASN A 325 29.11 8.31 17.23
C ASN A 325 30.38 8.98 16.70
N ARG A 326 30.23 9.95 15.74
CA ARG A 326 31.37 10.71 15.23
C ARG A 326 31.99 11.62 16.28
N GLY A 327 31.14 12.31 17.05
CA GLY A 327 31.58 13.16 18.14
C GLY A 327 32.36 12.38 19.20
N MET A 328 31.83 11.23 19.64
CA MET A 328 32.55 10.34 20.56
C MET A 328 33.91 9.87 20.00
N ALA A 329 33.98 9.52 18.72
CA ALA A 329 35.20 9.12 18.07
C ALA A 329 36.22 10.28 17.99
N LYS A 330 35.79 11.51 17.64
CA LYS A 330 36.60 12.71 17.59
C LYS A 330 37.19 13.08 18.96
N GLU A 331 36.39 13.00 20.02
CA GLU A 331 36.85 13.21 21.39
C GLU A 331 38.05 12.31 21.73
N MET A 332 37.90 11.00 21.45
CA MET A 332 38.97 10.03 21.68
C MET A 332 40.21 10.27 20.81
N LEU A 333 40.04 10.91 19.65
CA LEU A 333 41.08 11.33 18.73
C LEU A 333 41.64 12.72 19.06
N ARG A 334 41.25 13.35 20.17
CA ARG A 334 41.68 14.66 20.64
C ARG A 334 41.19 15.86 19.84
N ASP A 335 40.15 15.66 19.01
CA ASP A 335 39.42 16.73 18.28
C ASP A 335 38.15 17.10 19.09
N LEU A 336 38.36 17.84 20.19
CA LEU A 336 37.26 18.21 21.09
C LEU A 336 36.32 19.23 20.46
N ASP A 337 36.83 20.18 19.70
CA ASP A 337 36.03 21.20 19.03
C ASP A 337 35.07 20.52 18.02
N GLY A 338 35.61 19.67 17.17
CA GLY A 338 34.80 18.90 16.23
C GLY A 338 33.85 17.92 16.91
N ALA A 339 34.18 17.38 18.09
CA ALA A 339 33.28 16.57 18.88
C ALA A 339 32.06 17.37 19.39
N CYS A 340 32.33 18.58 19.89
CA CYS A 340 31.28 19.49 20.39
C CYS A 340 30.33 19.94 19.29
N GLU A 341 30.84 20.24 18.08
CA GLU A 341 29.99 20.55 16.91
C GLU A 341 29.07 19.38 16.55
N ASP A 342 29.57 18.14 16.56
CA ASP A 342 28.80 16.95 16.27
C ASP A 342 27.74 16.66 17.35
N TRP A 343 28.08 16.80 18.62
CA TRP A 343 27.11 16.61 19.70
C TRP A 343 26.04 17.71 19.74
N GLN A 344 26.40 18.94 19.38
CA GLN A 344 25.45 20.03 19.16
C GLN A 344 24.44 19.64 18.06
N THR A 345 24.95 19.18 16.91
CA THR A 345 24.12 18.76 15.77
C THR A 345 23.23 17.57 16.17
N ALA A 346 23.79 16.55 16.83
CA ALA A 346 23.02 15.40 17.27
C ALA A 346 21.91 15.78 18.28
N ARG A 347 22.18 16.73 19.18
CA ARG A 347 21.19 17.30 20.10
C ARG A 347 20.06 18.00 19.36
N ASP A 348 20.40 18.82 18.38
CA ASP A 348 19.43 19.59 17.60
C ASP A 348 18.56 18.66 16.71
N LEU A 349 19.09 17.48 16.37
CA LEU A 349 18.36 16.37 15.72
C LEU A 349 17.59 15.48 16.71
N GLY A 350 17.58 15.80 18.02
CA GLY A 350 16.76 15.14 19.03
C GLY A 350 17.43 14.02 19.83
N SER A 351 18.77 13.92 19.84
CA SER A 351 19.49 12.96 20.67
C SER A 351 19.65 13.43 22.12
N ASP A 352 18.94 12.78 23.05
CA ASP A 352 19.10 13.06 24.49
C ASP A 352 20.49 12.68 25.02
N LEU A 353 21.11 11.64 24.47
CA LEU A 353 22.49 11.27 24.83
C LEU A 353 23.49 12.35 24.44
N ALA A 354 23.36 12.90 23.23
CA ALA A 354 24.23 13.97 22.77
C ALA A 354 24.11 15.24 23.62
N LYS A 355 22.94 15.53 24.17
CA LYS A 355 22.71 16.63 25.10
C LYS A 355 23.59 16.49 26.35
N ASN A 356 23.71 15.28 26.90
CA ASN A 356 24.55 15.01 28.07
C ASN A 356 26.05 15.16 27.74
N TYR A 357 26.49 14.62 26.59
CA TYR A 357 27.89 14.77 26.15
C TYR A 357 28.27 16.22 25.93
N HIS A 358 27.43 16.98 25.23
CA HIS A 358 27.68 18.39 24.96
C HIS A 358 27.74 19.23 26.25
N SER A 359 26.79 19.05 27.17
CA SER A 359 26.78 19.82 28.44
C SER A 359 27.90 19.45 29.41
N GLY A 360 28.44 18.23 29.30
CA GLY A 360 29.54 17.77 30.17
C GLY A 360 30.92 18.12 29.68
N ASN A 361 31.14 18.24 28.36
CA ASN A 361 32.48 18.32 27.77
C ASN A 361 32.71 19.60 26.95
N CYS A 362 31.65 20.31 26.56
CA CYS A 362 31.74 21.52 25.73
C CYS A 362 31.43 22.73 26.62
N SER A 363 32.44 23.20 27.36
CA SER A 363 32.36 24.46 28.11
C SER A 363 32.47 25.65 27.15
N ASN A 364 31.64 26.68 27.38
CA ASN A 364 31.65 27.97 26.71
C ASN A 364 32.98 28.65 26.79
#